data_7fc8f177e50b8115f88d822ff163f4af
#
_entry.id   7fc8f177e50b8115f88d822ff163f4af
#
_cell.length_a   1.000
_cell.length_b   1.000
_cell.length_c   1.000
_cell.angle_alpha   90.00
_cell.angle_beta   90.00
_cell.angle_gamma   90.00
#
_symmetry.space_group_name_H-M   'P 1'
#
loop_
_entity.id
_entity.type
_entity.pdbx_description
1 polymer ?
#
loop_
_entity_poly.entity_id
_entity_poly.type
_entity_poly.pdbx_seq_one_letter_code
_entity_poly.pdbx_strand_id
1 'polypeptide(L)'
;MNDLYWRPGGNPDVKPEDGYSYDAAIGYKNDLTSWMTLNAEASGYLMHIDNWILWLPKDGNQWIWTPQNKRNVLSMGAEFTGKMVLSFGDFKTTLSGNFSWARSRTRKKQHVDDNSYMQQIPYVPELKWNARLAFDYKKAFCSWQTTYIGKRYVTTDESYSTRPYTVHNLLVGYLWKLGNGMQLTSQVRVDNILNTYYESTQY
;
A
#
# COMPACT_ATOMS: atom_id res chain seq x y z
N MET A 1 22.04 -0.53 -8.97
CA MET A 1 22.86 -0.46 -10.22
C MET A 1 22.17 0.33 -11.34
N ASN A 2 20.85 0.29 -11.48
CA ASN A 2 20.17 1.08 -12.52
C ASN A 2 20.35 2.59 -12.35
N ASP A 3 20.37 3.09 -11.13
CA ASP A 3 20.50 4.52 -10.84
C ASP A 3 21.80 5.12 -11.36
N LEU A 4 22.89 4.34 -11.37
CA LEU A 4 24.20 4.83 -11.80
C LEU A 4 24.37 4.78 -13.32
N TYR A 5 23.92 3.71 -13.98
CA TYR A 5 24.35 3.39 -15.37
C TYR A 5 23.21 3.27 -16.37
N TRP A 6 21.97 3.53 -15.99
CA TRP A 6 20.84 3.53 -16.92
C TRP A 6 21.00 4.60 -18.00
N ARG A 7 20.85 4.23 -19.26
CA ARG A 7 20.90 5.20 -20.37
C ARG A 7 19.47 5.45 -20.90
N PRO A 8 19.10 6.73 -21.15
CA PRO A 8 19.94 7.94 -21.15
C PRO A 8 20.03 8.69 -19.81
N GLY A 9 19.42 8.19 -18.72
CA GLY A 9 19.14 8.97 -17.52
C GLY A 9 19.98 8.63 -16.28
N GLY A 10 20.83 7.61 -16.27
CA GLY A 10 21.64 7.26 -15.10
C GLY A 10 22.62 8.37 -14.67
N ASN A 11 22.92 8.41 -13.38
CA ASN A 11 23.84 9.40 -12.80
C ASN A 11 24.92 8.70 -11.97
N PRO A 12 26.18 8.66 -12.47
CA PRO A 12 27.28 8.01 -11.77
C PRO A 12 27.70 8.69 -10.45
N ASP A 13 27.30 9.96 -10.26
CA ASP A 13 27.67 10.77 -9.09
C ASP A 13 26.69 10.60 -7.91
N VAL A 14 25.68 9.75 -8.05
CA VAL A 14 24.72 9.48 -7.00
C VAL A 14 25.41 8.78 -5.82
N LYS A 15 25.27 9.37 -4.65
CA LYS A 15 25.76 8.81 -3.38
C LYS A 15 24.80 7.73 -2.88
N PRO A 16 25.30 6.72 -2.16
CA PRO A 16 24.44 5.76 -1.47
C PRO A 16 23.48 6.46 -0.51
N GLU A 17 22.27 5.94 -0.42
CA GLU A 17 21.36 6.26 0.68
C GLU A 17 21.90 5.66 1.97
N ASP A 18 21.69 6.37 3.06
CA ASP A 18 22.10 5.94 4.38
C ASP A 18 21.04 6.39 5.40
N GLY A 19 20.90 5.70 6.53
CA GLY A 19 19.93 6.09 7.51
C GLY A 19 19.70 5.05 8.61
N TYR A 20 18.68 5.31 9.42
CA TYR A 20 18.26 4.41 10.48
C TYR A 20 16.74 4.30 10.55
N SER A 21 16.27 3.16 11.00
CA SER A 21 14.86 2.84 11.19
C SER A 21 14.62 2.28 12.58
N TYR A 22 13.54 2.69 13.19
CA TYR A 22 12.98 2.12 14.41
C TYR A 22 11.57 1.68 14.12
N ASP A 23 11.24 0.47 14.55
CA ASP A 23 9.90 -0.09 14.45
C ASP A 23 9.53 -0.84 15.74
N ALA A 24 8.24 -0.83 16.04
CA ALA A 24 7.67 -1.58 17.13
C ALA A 24 6.30 -2.10 16.73
N ALA A 25 5.98 -3.30 17.16
CA ALA A 25 4.68 -3.93 16.94
C ALA A 25 4.15 -4.60 18.20
N ILE A 26 2.83 -4.60 18.32
CA ILE A 26 2.11 -5.39 19.33
C ILE A 26 1.03 -6.21 18.63
N GLY A 27 1.00 -7.50 18.94
CA GLY A 27 0.03 -8.44 18.37
C GLY A 27 -0.83 -9.08 19.45
N TYR A 28 -2.07 -9.35 19.10
CA TYR A 28 -3.03 -10.09 19.91
C TYR A 28 -3.66 -11.18 19.08
N LYS A 29 -3.62 -12.41 19.56
CA LYS A 29 -4.27 -13.56 18.94
C LYS A 29 -4.92 -14.41 20.02
N ASN A 30 -6.24 -14.60 19.90
CA ASN A 30 -6.98 -15.40 20.86
C ASN A 30 -8.27 -15.95 20.24
N ASP A 31 -8.68 -17.10 20.73
CA ASP A 31 -10.03 -17.64 20.56
C ASP A 31 -10.90 -17.05 21.67
N LEU A 32 -11.63 -15.98 21.33
CA LEU A 32 -12.49 -15.26 22.30
C LEU A 32 -13.64 -16.13 22.77
N THR A 33 -14.14 -16.98 21.89
CA THR A 33 -15.17 -17.98 22.16
C THR A 33 -14.94 -19.20 21.28
N SER A 34 -15.70 -20.27 21.46
CA SER A 34 -15.66 -21.48 20.61
C SER A 34 -16.03 -21.20 19.14
N TRP A 35 -16.68 -20.07 18.86
CA TRP A 35 -17.12 -19.67 17.52
C TRP A 35 -16.44 -18.41 16.99
N MET A 36 -15.55 -17.76 17.76
CA MET A 36 -14.91 -16.50 17.40
C MET A 36 -13.41 -16.48 17.69
N THR A 37 -12.61 -16.34 16.64
CA THR A 37 -11.16 -16.12 16.73
C THR A 37 -10.84 -14.69 16.29
N LEU A 38 -9.99 -14.01 17.05
CA LEU A 38 -9.47 -12.68 16.71
C LEU A 38 -7.94 -12.73 16.62
N ASN A 39 -7.42 -12.14 15.54
CA ASN A 39 -6.00 -11.84 15.36
C ASN A 39 -5.88 -10.37 14.96
N ALA A 40 -5.13 -9.60 15.71
CA ALA A 40 -4.90 -8.18 15.45
C ALA A 40 -3.45 -7.81 15.75
N GLU A 41 -2.90 -6.93 14.93
CA GLU A 41 -1.55 -6.40 15.11
C GLU A 41 -1.57 -4.90 14.82
N ALA A 42 -0.91 -4.14 15.68
CA ALA A 42 -0.65 -2.73 15.48
C ALA A 42 0.86 -2.51 15.50
N SER A 43 1.37 -1.77 14.54
CA SER A 43 2.78 -1.40 14.44
C SER A 43 2.96 0.07 14.15
N GLY A 44 4.12 0.58 14.50
CA GLY A 44 4.53 1.94 14.19
C GLY A 44 6.01 1.97 13.83
N TYR A 45 6.38 2.87 12.94
CA TYR A 45 7.77 3.03 12.52
C TYR A 45 8.17 4.51 12.43
N LEU A 46 9.47 4.73 12.59
CA LEU A 46 10.15 5.98 12.35
C LEU A 46 11.43 5.70 11.58
N MET A 47 11.59 6.30 10.40
CA MET A 47 12.73 6.11 9.52
C MET A 47 13.32 7.45 9.13
N HIS A 48 14.63 7.60 9.27
CA HIS A 48 15.39 8.73 8.80
C HIS A 48 16.32 8.27 7.70
N ILE A 49 16.24 8.91 6.52
CA ILE A 49 17.06 8.58 5.36
C ILE A 49 17.80 9.83 4.91
N ASP A 50 19.11 9.72 4.84
CA ASP A 50 19.99 10.71 4.23
C ASP A 50 20.30 10.35 2.77
N ASN A 51 20.57 11.36 1.95
CA ASN A 51 20.92 11.19 0.53
C ASN A 51 19.88 10.42 -0.29
N TRP A 52 18.59 10.48 0.08
CA TRP A 52 17.55 9.76 -0.62
C TRP A 52 17.54 10.05 -2.13
N ILE A 53 17.47 8.98 -2.93
CA ILE A 53 17.54 9.01 -4.39
C ILE A 53 16.13 9.13 -4.95
N LEU A 54 15.90 10.20 -5.71
CA LEU A 54 14.67 10.39 -6.49
C LEU A 54 15.02 10.51 -7.97
N TRP A 55 14.22 9.87 -8.80
CA TRP A 55 14.24 10.10 -10.24
C TRP A 55 13.45 11.38 -10.53
N LEU A 56 14.13 12.36 -11.09
CA LEU A 56 13.54 13.66 -11.39
C LEU A 56 13.90 14.04 -12.84
N PRO A 57 13.08 14.91 -13.48
CA PRO A 57 13.43 15.46 -14.77
C PRO A 57 14.82 16.13 -14.71
N LYS A 58 15.66 15.85 -15.70
CA LYS A 58 17.00 16.45 -15.80
C LYS A 58 16.86 17.94 -16.12
N ASP A 59 17.67 18.76 -15.44
CA ASP A 59 17.74 20.19 -15.73
C ASP A 59 17.98 20.45 -17.22
N GLY A 60 17.13 21.27 -17.83
CA GLY A 60 17.19 21.60 -19.27
C GLY A 60 16.58 20.54 -20.21
N ASN A 61 16.15 19.37 -19.71
CA ASN A 61 15.45 18.38 -20.53
C ASN A 61 14.44 17.59 -19.70
N GLN A 62 13.19 18.01 -19.71
CA GLN A 62 12.09 17.39 -18.95
C GLN A 62 11.71 15.95 -19.40
N TRP A 63 12.17 15.51 -20.56
CA TRP A 63 11.91 14.18 -21.09
C TRP A 63 12.91 13.12 -20.59
N ILE A 64 14.04 13.55 -20.04
CA ILE A 64 15.05 12.65 -19.48
C ILE A 64 14.96 12.72 -17.96
N TRP A 65 14.63 11.62 -17.34
CA TRP A 65 14.63 11.47 -15.88
C TRP A 65 16.01 10.99 -15.44
N THR A 66 16.51 11.56 -14.35
CA THR A 66 17.81 11.23 -13.79
C THR A 66 17.70 11.07 -12.27
N PRO A 67 18.40 10.08 -11.67
CA PRO A 67 18.43 9.93 -10.22
C PRO A 67 19.31 11.02 -9.61
N GLN A 68 18.81 11.62 -8.56
CA GLN A 68 19.47 12.67 -7.80
C GLN A 68 19.31 12.40 -6.31
N ASN A 69 20.38 12.60 -5.55
CA ASN A 69 20.27 12.62 -4.09
C ASN A 69 19.48 13.84 -3.67
N LYS A 70 18.28 13.61 -3.22
CA LYS A 70 17.41 14.63 -2.69
C LYS A 70 17.24 14.37 -1.21
N ARG A 71 17.97 15.15 -0.39
CA ARG A 71 17.57 15.46 0.99
C ARG A 71 17.45 14.32 1.99
N ASN A 72 17.44 14.77 3.22
CA ASN A 72 17.04 13.98 4.36
C ASN A 72 15.52 13.85 4.38
N VAL A 73 15.06 12.63 4.45
CA VAL A 73 13.63 12.31 4.55
C VAL A 73 13.36 11.70 5.90
N LEU A 74 12.34 12.22 6.56
CA LEU A 74 11.76 11.59 7.73
C LEU A 74 10.44 10.94 7.32
N SER A 75 10.39 9.62 7.44
CA SER A 75 9.19 8.82 7.25
C SER A 75 8.72 8.26 8.58
N MET A 76 7.45 8.43 8.88
CA MET A 76 6.81 7.83 10.04
C MET A 76 5.45 7.26 9.64
N GLY A 77 5.03 6.23 10.33
CA GLY A 77 3.74 5.64 10.04
C GLY A 77 3.24 4.73 11.14
N ALA A 78 1.98 4.37 11.00
CA ALA A 78 1.32 3.37 11.83
C ALA A 78 0.53 2.42 10.91
N GLU A 79 0.56 1.15 11.25
CA GLU A 79 -0.14 0.12 10.53
C GLU A 79 -1.00 -0.69 11.50
N PHE A 80 -2.15 -1.10 11.03
CA PHE A 80 -3.02 -2.00 11.75
C PHE A 80 -3.46 -3.12 10.82
N THR A 81 -3.32 -4.36 11.26
CA THR A 81 -3.82 -5.55 10.56
C THR A 81 -4.76 -6.31 11.46
N GLY A 82 -5.92 -6.69 10.94
CA GLY A 82 -6.92 -7.42 11.69
C GLY A 82 -7.53 -8.57 10.90
N LYS A 83 -7.83 -9.67 11.61
CA LYS A 83 -8.60 -10.79 11.08
C LYS A 83 -9.49 -11.35 12.18
N MET A 84 -10.78 -11.38 11.92
CA MET A 84 -11.79 -12.00 12.76
C MET A 84 -12.45 -13.15 11.98
N VAL A 85 -12.55 -14.30 12.61
CA VAL A 85 -13.21 -15.48 12.06
C VAL A 85 -14.38 -15.83 12.97
N LEU A 86 -15.56 -15.94 12.40
CA LEU A 86 -16.79 -16.38 13.05
C LEU A 86 -17.20 -17.71 12.44
N SER A 87 -17.46 -18.73 13.26
CA SER A 87 -17.79 -20.09 12.80
C SER A 87 -19.05 -20.58 13.52
N PHE A 88 -20.12 -20.84 12.78
CA PHE A 88 -21.41 -21.31 13.29
C PHE A 88 -21.88 -22.50 12.45
N GLY A 89 -21.63 -23.74 12.93
CA GLY A 89 -21.92 -24.95 12.18
C GLY A 89 -21.18 -24.98 10.83
N ASP A 90 -21.93 -25.08 9.74
CA ASP A 90 -21.40 -25.08 8.37
C ASP A 90 -21.07 -23.67 7.84
N PHE A 91 -21.35 -22.63 8.61
CA PHE A 91 -21.19 -21.24 8.18
C PHE A 91 -19.95 -20.62 8.80
N LYS A 92 -19.11 -20.04 7.96
CA LYS A 92 -17.90 -19.33 8.39
C LYS A 92 -17.83 -17.96 7.74
N THR A 93 -17.67 -16.93 8.55
CA THR A 93 -17.45 -15.56 8.11
C THR A 93 -16.04 -15.13 8.51
N THR A 94 -15.31 -14.56 7.56
CA THR A 94 -14.00 -13.99 7.83
C THR A 94 -14.01 -12.52 7.45
N LEU A 95 -13.78 -11.65 8.43
CA LEU A 95 -13.48 -10.24 8.23
C LEU A 95 -11.98 -10.06 8.40
N SER A 96 -11.31 -9.49 7.40
CA SER A 96 -9.88 -9.18 7.48
C SER A 96 -9.57 -7.87 6.78
N GLY A 97 -8.51 -7.21 7.19
CA GLY A 97 -8.09 -5.98 6.56
C GLY A 97 -6.80 -5.45 7.15
N ASN A 98 -6.27 -4.46 6.46
CA ASN A 98 -5.16 -3.67 6.96
C ASN A 98 -5.42 -2.20 6.69
N PHE A 99 -4.89 -1.39 7.56
CA PHE A 99 -4.90 0.07 7.51
C PHE A 99 -3.46 0.53 7.64
N SER A 100 -3.06 1.50 6.84
CA SER A 100 -1.72 2.09 6.89
C SER A 100 -1.85 3.61 6.77
N TRP A 101 -1.26 4.30 7.73
CA TRP A 101 -1.01 5.72 7.69
C TRP A 101 0.48 5.96 7.62
N ALA A 102 0.94 6.74 6.63
CA ALA A 102 2.35 7.02 6.39
C ALA A 102 2.56 8.50 6.08
N ARG A 103 3.51 9.11 6.76
CA ARG A 103 3.89 10.48 6.54
C ARG A 103 5.39 10.57 6.29
N SER A 104 5.76 10.87 5.04
CA SER A 104 7.14 10.90 4.59
C SER A 104 7.45 12.31 4.08
N ARG A 105 8.32 13.02 4.77
CA ARG A 105 8.58 14.44 4.53
C ARG A 105 10.05 14.76 4.37
N THR A 106 10.33 15.71 3.50
CA THR A 106 11.65 16.29 3.32
C THR A 106 12.02 17.16 4.52
N ARG A 107 13.21 16.96 5.11
CA ARG A 107 13.66 17.65 6.32
C ARG A 107 14.75 18.70 6.10
N LYS A 108 15.21 18.88 4.85
CA LYS A 108 16.27 19.82 4.53
C LYS A 108 15.93 20.59 3.26
N LYS A 109 16.01 21.90 3.29
CA LYS A 109 15.92 22.76 2.11
C LYS A 109 17.17 22.59 1.23
N GLN A 110 17.00 22.53 -0.09
CA GLN A 110 18.13 22.59 -1.04
C GLN A 110 18.52 24.02 -1.37
N HIS A 111 17.52 24.93 -1.41
CA HIS A 111 17.68 26.35 -1.71
C HIS A 111 16.78 27.17 -0.77
N VAL A 112 16.99 28.47 -0.72
CA VAL A 112 16.18 29.39 0.12
C VAL A 112 14.70 29.28 -0.26
N ASP A 113 14.40 29.21 -1.56
CA ASP A 113 13.03 29.18 -2.12
C ASP A 113 12.50 27.77 -2.36
N ASP A 114 13.01 26.78 -1.62
CA ASP A 114 12.62 25.39 -1.78
C ASP A 114 11.25 25.09 -1.15
N ASN A 115 10.22 25.08 -1.98
CA ASN A 115 8.85 24.82 -1.58
C ASN A 115 8.55 23.36 -1.21
N SER A 116 9.49 22.44 -1.41
CA SER A 116 9.30 21.02 -1.04
C SER A 116 9.71 20.69 0.39
N TYR A 117 10.23 21.69 1.16
CA TYR A 117 10.58 21.51 2.57
C TYR A 117 9.34 21.19 3.40
N MET A 118 9.40 20.12 4.20
CA MET A 118 8.32 19.60 5.05
C MET A 118 7.09 19.08 4.29
N GLN A 119 7.14 19.01 2.96
CA GLN A 119 6.06 18.46 2.15
C GLN A 119 6.17 16.94 2.02
N GLN A 120 5.01 16.31 1.77
CA GLN A 120 4.90 14.87 1.54
C GLN A 120 5.62 14.50 0.25
N ILE A 121 6.33 13.38 0.26
CA ILE A 121 6.95 12.88 -0.96
C ILE A 121 5.91 12.49 -2.00
N PRO A 122 6.19 12.76 -3.29
CA PRO A 122 5.29 12.39 -4.37
C PRO A 122 4.97 10.89 -4.41
N TYR A 123 3.77 10.58 -4.86
CA TYR A 123 3.21 9.23 -5.08
C TYR A 123 3.04 8.34 -3.84
N VAL A 124 3.36 8.83 -2.65
CA VAL A 124 3.11 8.12 -1.38
C VAL A 124 1.80 8.61 -0.78
N PRO A 125 0.73 7.80 -0.74
CA PRO A 125 -0.50 8.19 -0.07
C PRO A 125 -0.30 8.22 1.44
N GLU A 126 -0.81 9.26 2.11
CA GLU A 126 -0.78 9.30 3.57
C GLU A 126 -1.68 8.22 4.20
N LEU A 127 -2.72 7.82 3.48
CA LEU A 127 -3.70 6.86 3.97
C LEU A 127 -4.02 5.81 2.91
N LYS A 128 -3.93 4.55 3.27
CA LYS A 128 -4.41 3.43 2.48
C LYS A 128 -5.00 2.36 3.40
N TRP A 129 -6.03 1.68 2.94
CA TRP A 129 -6.56 0.52 3.65
C TRP A 129 -7.21 -0.46 2.67
N ASN A 130 -7.28 -1.70 3.10
CA ASN A 130 -8.13 -2.68 2.45
C ASN A 130 -8.92 -3.45 3.51
N ALA A 131 -10.11 -3.90 3.12
CA ALA A 131 -10.95 -4.77 3.92
C ALA A 131 -11.52 -5.87 3.03
N ARG A 132 -11.60 -7.07 3.56
CA ARG A 132 -12.21 -8.22 2.91
C ARG A 132 -13.18 -8.88 3.85
N LEU A 133 -14.41 -9.04 3.39
CA LEU A 133 -15.46 -9.84 4.02
C LEU A 133 -15.66 -11.10 3.19
N ALA A 134 -15.46 -12.26 3.79
CA ALA A 134 -15.63 -13.55 3.12
C ALA A 134 -16.63 -14.41 3.87
N PHE A 135 -17.45 -15.11 3.11
CA PHE A 135 -18.48 -16.04 3.59
C PHE A 135 -18.24 -17.40 2.96
N ASP A 136 -18.16 -18.41 3.79
CA ASP A 136 -18.10 -19.81 3.40
C ASP A 136 -19.33 -20.52 3.96
N TYR A 137 -20.04 -21.24 3.13
CA TYR A 137 -21.17 -22.09 3.52
C TYR A 137 -21.09 -23.42 2.79
N LYS A 138 -20.81 -24.49 3.52
CA LYS A 138 -20.61 -25.84 2.96
C LYS A 138 -19.59 -25.86 1.83
N LYS A 139 -20.06 -25.82 0.60
CA LYS A 139 -19.24 -25.90 -0.62
C LYS A 139 -19.20 -24.57 -1.38
N ALA A 140 -20.07 -23.64 -1.03
CA ALA A 140 -20.13 -22.32 -1.66
C ALA A 140 -19.30 -21.31 -0.87
N PHE A 141 -18.66 -20.41 -1.57
CA PHE A 141 -17.92 -19.30 -0.94
C PHE A 141 -18.08 -18.03 -1.76
N CYS A 142 -18.05 -16.91 -1.06
CA CYS A 142 -17.99 -15.60 -1.69
C CYS A 142 -17.11 -14.65 -0.87
N SER A 143 -16.55 -13.64 -1.50
CA SER A 143 -15.89 -12.57 -0.78
C SER A 143 -16.02 -11.24 -1.50
N TRP A 144 -16.20 -10.21 -0.69
CA TRP A 144 -16.15 -8.82 -1.10
C TRP A 144 -14.87 -8.19 -0.57
N GLN A 145 -14.11 -7.54 -1.45
CA GLN A 145 -12.90 -6.82 -1.09
C GLN A 145 -13.04 -5.35 -1.47
N THR A 146 -12.66 -4.49 -0.56
CA THR A 146 -12.61 -3.04 -0.75
C THR A 146 -11.19 -2.56 -0.53
N THR A 147 -10.67 -1.76 -1.45
CA THR A 147 -9.35 -1.13 -1.35
C THR A 147 -9.52 0.38 -1.51
N TYR A 148 -9.03 1.13 -0.55
CA TYR A 148 -8.98 2.59 -0.58
C TYR A 148 -7.53 3.05 -0.70
N ILE A 149 -7.30 3.98 -1.60
CA ILE A 149 -6.04 4.71 -1.75
C ILE A 149 -6.35 6.20 -1.58
N GLY A 150 -5.70 6.81 -0.61
CA GLY A 150 -5.81 8.23 -0.33
C GLY A 150 -5.20 9.12 -1.42
N LYS A 151 -5.37 10.40 -1.27
CA LYS A 151 -4.76 11.42 -2.10
C LYS A 151 -3.23 11.21 -2.16
N ARG A 152 -2.64 11.37 -3.34
CA ARG A 152 -1.19 11.32 -3.56
C ARG A 152 -0.78 12.59 -4.27
N TYR A 153 0.23 13.25 -3.76
CA TYR A 153 0.84 14.37 -4.45
C TYR A 153 1.70 13.85 -5.62
N VAL A 154 1.72 14.57 -6.72
CA VAL A 154 2.54 14.24 -7.90
C VAL A 154 3.73 15.20 -8.05
N THR A 155 3.69 16.33 -7.35
CA THR A 155 4.76 17.31 -7.28
C THR A 155 5.38 17.36 -5.88
N THR A 156 6.61 17.83 -5.80
CA THR A 156 7.36 17.92 -4.54
C THR A 156 6.89 19.06 -3.63
N ASP A 157 6.13 20.02 -4.16
CA ASP A 157 5.57 21.19 -3.48
C ASP A 157 4.09 21.03 -3.11
N GLU A 158 3.52 19.83 -3.31
CA GLU A 158 2.10 19.50 -3.08
C GLU A 158 1.10 20.29 -3.93
N SER A 159 1.55 21.00 -4.99
CA SER A 159 0.66 21.83 -5.84
C SER A 159 -0.31 20.98 -6.66
N TYR A 160 0.06 19.76 -7.03
CA TYR A 160 -0.78 18.83 -7.78
C TYR A 160 -0.91 17.50 -7.06
N SER A 161 -2.10 16.89 -7.18
CA SER A 161 -2.38 15.61 -6.54
C SER A 161 -3.39 14.79 -7.33
N THR A 162 -3.28 13.46 -7.26
CA THR A 162 -4.32 12.53 -7.72
C THR A 162 -5.46 12.47 -6.71
N ARG A 163 -6.68 12.27 -7.18
CA ARG A 163 -7.86 12.10 -6.31
C ARG A 163 -7.78 10.77 -5.55
N PRO A 164 -8.28 10.71 -4.31
CA PRO A 164 -8.47 9.45 -3.63
C PRO A 164 -9.52 8.60 -4.35
N TYR A 165 -9.40 7.28 -4.23
CA TYR A 165 -10.36 6.36 -4.82
C TYR A 165 -10.58 5.11 -3.98
N THR A 166 -11.71 4.46 -4.24
CA THR A 166 -12.09 3.18 -3.64
C THR A 166 -12.45 2.19 -4.73
N VAL A 167 -11.86 1.01 -4.71
CA VAL A 167 -12.14 -0.08 -5.66
C VAL A 167 -12.76 -1.25 -4.90
N HIS A 168 -13.78 -1.85 -5.50
CA HIS A 168 -14.48 -3.00 -4.95
C HIS A 168 -14.38 -4.19 -5.89
N ASN A 169 -14.04 -5.35 -5.33
CA ASN A 169 -13.93 -6.62 -6.05
C ASN A 169 -14.84 -7.65 -5.42
N LEU A 170 -15.47 -8.47 -6.23
CA LEU A 170 -16.31 -9.60 -5.83
C LEU A 170 -15.72 -10.90 -6.35
N LEU A 171 -15.71 -11.92 -5.50
CA LEU A 171 -15.38 -13.28 -5.88
C LEU A 171 -16.47 -14.20 -5.36
N VAL A 172 -16.99 -15.10 -6.20
CA VAL A 172 -17.90 -16.18 -5.85
C VAL A 172 -17.38 -17.48 -6.40
N GLY A 173 -17.56 -18.56 -5.64
CA GLY A 173 -17.09 -19.85 -6.07
C GLY A 173 -17.81 -21.01 -5.40
N TYR A 174 -17.54 -22.20 -5.94
CA TYR A 174 -18.12 -23.44 -5.48
C TYR A 174 -17.14 -24.60 -5.60
N LEU A 175 -17.09 -25.44 -4.56
CA LEU A 175 -16.27 -26.65 -4.49
C LEU A 175 -17.11 -27.87 -4.83
N TRP A 176 -16.83 -28.47 -5.98
CA TRP A 176 -17.46 -29.70 -6.45
C TRP A 176 -16.69 -30.91 -5.92
N LYS A 177 -17.34 -31.82 -5.22
CA LYS A 177 -16.77 -33.11 -4.88
C LYS A 177 -17.17 -34.08 -5.97
N LEU A 178 -16.23 -34.44 -6.82
CA LEU A 178 -16.37 -35.49 -7.86
C LEU A 178 -16.03 -36.84 -7.22
N GLY A 179 -16.51 -37.94 -7.75
CA GLY A 179 -16.18 -39.27 -7.27
C GLY A 179 -14.66 -39.54 -7.20
N ASN A 180 -14.24 -40.61 -6.51
CA ASN A 180 -12.84 -41.06 -6.41
C ASN A 180 -11.86 -40.06 -5.77
N GLY A 181 -12.35 -39.23 -4.82
CA GLY A 181 -11.50 -38.28 -4.11
C GLY A 181 -11.14 -37.01 -4.90
N MET A 182 -11.61 -36.86 -6.13
CA MET A 182 -11.38 -35.69 -6.96
C MET A 182 -12.21 -34.50 -6.48
N GLN A 183 -11.61 -33.31 -6.53
CA GLN A 183 -12.28 -32.04 -6.23
C GLN A 183 -12.06 -31.06 -7.38
N LEU A 184 -13.11 -30.32 -7.75
CA LEU A 184 -13.05 -29.24 -8.72
C LEU A 184 -13.52 -27.96 -8.03
N THR A 185 -12.77 -26.89 -8.15
CA THR A 185 -13.20 -25.56 -7.70
C THR A 185 -13.52 -24.72 -8.92
N SER A 186 -14.74 -24.20 -8.98
CA SER A 186 -15.14 -23.18 -9.95
C SER A 186 -15.27 -21.83 -9.25
N GLN A 187 -14.78 -20.76 -9.88
CA GLN A 187 -14.89 -19.41 -9.33
C GLN A 187 -15.01 -18.36 -10.43
N VAL A 188 -15.73 -17.28 -10.11
CA VAL A 188 -15.84 -16.07 -10.92
C VAL A 188 -15.36 -14.91 -10.07
N ARG A 189 -14.48 -14.10 -10.65
CA ARG A 189 -14.00 -12.86 -10.04
C ARG A 189 -14.38 -11.68 -10.91
N VAL A 190 -14.91 -10.64 -10.29
CA VAL A 190 -15.20 -9.36 -10.93
C VAL A 190 -14.39 -8.30 -10.20
N ASP A 191 -13.42 -7.72 -10.88
CA ASP A 191 -12.62 -6.63 -10.35
C ASP A 191 -13.29 -5.30 -10.70
N ASN A 192 -13.18 -4.33 -9.77
CA ASN A 192 -13.77 -3.00 -9.92
C ASN A 192 -15.26 -3.04 -10.27
N ILE A 193 -16.04 -3.83 -9.51
CA ILE A 193 -17.46 -4.10 -9.80
C ILE A 193 -18.33 -2.84 -9.86
N LEU A 194 -17.93 -1.76 -9.17
CA LEU A 194 -18.62 -0.47 -9.21
C LEU A 194 -18.11 0.46 -10.30
N ASN A 195 -17.22 -0.03 -11.17
CA ASN A 195 -16.62 0.72 -12.29
C ASN A 195 -16.06 2.09 -11.87
N THR A 196 -15.36 2.12 -10.73
CA THR A 196 -14.72 3.35 -10.24
C THR A 196 -13.60 3.76 -11.18
N TYR A 197 -13.68 4.98 -11.72
CA TYR A 197 -12.57 5.58 -12.46
C TYR A 197 -11.49 6.04 -11.49
N TYR A 198 -10.24 5.70 -11.76
CA TYR A 198 -9.10 6.13 -10.95
C TYR A 198 -7.82 6.26 -11.79
N GLU A 199 -6.96 7.16 -11.35
CA GLU A 199 -5.64 7.38 -11.95
C GLU A 199 -4.56 6.89 -11.00
N SER A 200 -3.66 6.05 -11.50
CA SER A 200 -2.50 5.57 -10.72
C SER A 200 -1.34 6.56 -10.76
N THR A 201 -1.16 7.23 -11.90
CA THR A 201 -0.13 8.26 -12.16
C THR A 201 -0.76 9.36 -13.03
N GLN A 202 -0.31 10.59 -12.90
CA GLN A 202 -0.56 11.66 -13.89
C GLN A 202 0.68 11.81 -14.75
N TYR A 203 0.45 11.88 -16.05
CA TYR A 203 1.47 12.22 -17.04
C TYR A 203 1.33 13.70 -17.44
#